data_a5b7f561ae7ca96792bdfafb0d0d11d2
#
_entry.id   a5b7f561ae7ca96792bdfafb0d0d11d2
#
_cell.length_a   1.000
_cell.length_b   1.000
_cell.length_c   1.000
_cell.angle_alpha   90.00
_cell.angle_beta   90.00
_cell.angle_gamma   90.00
#
_symmetry.space_group_name_H-M   'P 1'
#
loop_
_entity.id
_entity.type
_entity.pdbx_description
1 polymer ?
#
loop_
_entity_poly.entity_id
_entity_poly.type
_entity_poly.pdbx_seq_one_letter_code
_entity_poly.pdbx_strand_id
1 'polypeptide(L)'
;MGMTAHLVFEDIDPDHPATQSAAMIDIIRKDIGFAGLLMTDDISMEALSGPLDLRGQKALAAGCDIVLHCNGQMDQMQLLAESTEELTGPSQMRVAQVLAHRPDVQPVDIQQVKAEFDALLGEFR
;
A
#
# COMPACT_ATOMS: atom_id res chain seq x y z
N MET A 1 -3.61 -6.84 6.30
CA MET A 1 -2.97 -6.06 5.22
C MET A 1 -2.39 -4.80 5.84
N GLY A 2 -1.19 -4.39 5.43
CA GLY A 2 -0.52 -3.16 5.87
C GLY A 2 -0.10 -2.31 4.67
N MET A 3 0.17 -1.04 4.92
CA MET A 3 0.66 -0.08 3.93
C MET A 3 1.93 0.60 4.46
N THR A 4 2.93 0.78 3.61
CA THR A 4 4.12 1.56 3.95
C THR A 4 3.87 3.04 3.75
N ALA A 5 4.65 3.88 4.42
CA ALA A 5 4.66 5.33 4.21
C ALA A 5 5.94 5.77 3.48
N HIS A 6 5.85 6.85 2.70
CA HIS A 6 7.00 7.43 1.99
C HIS A 6 7.78 8.39 2.91
N LEU A 7 8.10 7.92 4.13
CA LEU A 7 8.84 8.67 5.14
C LEU A 7 10.25 8.12 5.29
N VAL A 8 11.22 9.01 5.45
CA VAL A 8 12.60 8.65 5.77
C VAL A 8 12.75 8.59 7.29
N PHE A 9 13.26 7.48 7.80
CA PHE A 9 13.61 7.29 9.20
C PHE A 9 15.13 7.35 9.34
N GLU A 10 15.64 8.55 9.61
CA GLU A 10 17.07 8.87 9.56
C GLU A 10 17.94 7.94 10.43
N ASP A 11 17.42 7.48 11.58
CA ASP A 11 18.15 6.57 12.48
C ASP A 11 18.20 5.12 11.97
N ILE A 12 17.45 4.77 10.91
CA ILE A 12 17.35 3.40 10.37
C ILE A 12 17.94 3.33 8.96
N ASP A 13 17.46 4.20 8.09
CA ASP A 13 17.91 4.30 6.69
C ASP A 13 17.73 5.75 6.22
N PRO A 14 18.77 6.58 6.31
CA PRO A 14 18.69 7.99 5.94
C PRO A 14 18.56 8.22 4.42
N ASP A 15 18.89 7.21 3.62
CA ASP A 15 18.97 7.35 2.15
C ASP A 15 17.68 6.95 1.43
N HIS A 16 16.80 6.18 2.11
CA HIS A 16 15.59 5.65 1.47
C HIS A 16 14.35 5.86 2.32
N PRO A 17 13.21 6.25 1.71
CA PRO A 17 11.92 6.23 2.39
C PRO A 17 11.55 4.78 2.76
N ALA A 18 10.77 4.59 3.81
CA ALA A 18 10.38 3.27 4.34
C ALA A 18 9.85 2.32 3.28
N THR A 19 9.12 2.84 2.28
CA THR A 19 8.60 2.07 1.14
C THR A 19 9.71 1.44 0.29
N GLN A 20 10.90 2.05 0.23
CA GLN A 20 12.03 1.62 -0.61
C GLN A 20 13.25 1.17 0.22
N SER A 21 13.11 1.10 1.53
CA SER A 21 14.16 0.68 2.47
C SER A 21 14.04 -0.78 2.84
N ALA A 22 14.97 -1.60 2.39
CA ALA A 22 15.05 -3.01 2.79
C ALA A 22 15.24 -3.18 4.31
N ALA A 23 16.00 -2.29 4.94
CA ALA A 23 16.20 -2.30 6.40
C ALA A 23 14.88 -2.07 7.13
N MET A 24 14.07 -1.11 6.67
CA MET A 24 12.77 -0.81 7.26
C MET A 24 11.78 -1.95 7.07
N ILE A 25 11.74 -2.55 5.87
CA ILE A 25 10.89 -3.72 5.61
C ILE A 25 11.31 -4.93 6.45
N ASP A 26 12.61 -5.12 6.65
CA ASP A 26 13.13 -6.18 7.54
C ASP A 26 12.66 -5.99 8.99
N ILE A 27 12.69 -4.77 9.53
CA ILE A 27 12.14 -4.46 10.86
C ILE A 27 10.64 -4.78 10.91
N ILE A 28 9.86 -4.37 9.90
CA ILE A 28 8.43 -4.67 9.82
C ILE A 28 8.20 -6.19 9.82
N ARG A 29 8.97 -6.94 9.07
CA ARG A 29 8.81 -8.40 8.90
C ARG A 29 9.31 -9.20 10.09
N LYS A 30 10.50 -8.84 10.63
CA LYS A 30 11.22 -9.64 11.62
C LYS A 30 11.00 -9.15 13.05
N ASP A 31 11.19 -7.86 13.31
CA ASP A 31 11.17 -7.31 14.66
C ASP A 31 9.73 -7.04 15.12
N ILE A 32 8.91 -6.44 14.26
CA ILE A 32 7.46 -6.25 14.52
C ILE A 32 6.69 -7.56 14.31
N GLY A 33 7.20 -8.46 13.46
CA GLY A 33 6.56 -9.74 13.16
C GLY A 33 5.35 -9.65 12.24
N PHE A 34 5.24 -8.59 11.41
CA PHE A 34 4.12 -8.43 10.51
C PHE A 34 4.21 -9.41 9.33
N ALA A 35 3.43 -10.48 9.36
CA ALA A 35 3.40 -11.53 8.34
C ALA A 35 2.36 -11.28 7.21
N GLY A 36 1.53 -10.24 7.33
CA GLY A 36 0.46 -9.95 6.38
C GLY A 36 0.93 -9.34 5.06
N LEU A 37 -0.01 -9.15 4.14
CA LEU A 37 0.23 -8.48 2.85
C LEU A 37 0.64 -7.03 3.09
N LEU A 38 1.78 -6.63 2.55
CA LEU A 38 2.35 -5.29 2.66
C LEU A 38 2.31 -4.61 1.29
N MET A 39 1.59 -3.50 1.21
CA MET A 39 1.50 -2.68 0.00
C MET A 39 2.21 -1.35 0.20
N THR A 40 2.59 -0.71 -0.89
CA THR A 40 3.06 0.67 -0.84
C THR A 40 1.90 1.62 -0.60
N ASP A 41 2.17 2.85 -0.14
CA ASP A 41 1.30 3.98 -0.43
C ASP A 41 1.39 4.34 -1.93
N ASP A 42 0.62 5.31 -2.41
CA ASP A 42 0.57 5.68 -3.83
C ASP A 42 1.96 6.01 -4.39
N ILE A 43 2.43 5.15 -5.30
CA ILE A 43 3.77 5.26 -5.88
C ILE A 43 3.94 6.52 -6.76
N SER A 44 2.85 7.18 -7.14
CA SER A 44 2.88 8.43 -7.90
C SER A 44 3.18 9.68 -7.06
N MET A 45 3.17 9.56 -5.72
CA MET A 45 3.42 10.68 -4.81
C MET A 45 4.81 11.28 -4.99
N GLU A 46 4.88 12.62 -4.90
CA GLU A 46 6.12 13.40 -5.06
C GLU A 46 7.17 13.17 -3.93
N ALA A 47 6.78 12.49 -2.86
CA ALA A 47 7.69 12.06 -1.81
C ALA A 47 8.71 11.01 -2.29
N LEU A 48 8.44 10.35 -3.42
CA LEU A 48 9.36 9.43 -4.06
C LEU A 48 10.06 10.08 -5.25
N SER A 49 11.37 9.88 -5.36
CA SER A 49 12.19 10.41 -6.45
C SER A 49 12.35 9.41 -7.60
N GLY A 50 12.60 9.94 -8.80
CA GLY A 50 12.89 9.15 -10.00
C GLY A 50 11.65 8.75 -10.81
N PRO A 51 11.86 8.02 -11.92
CA PRO A 51 10.80 7.52 -12.78
C PRO A 51 9.86 6.55 -12.08
N LEU A 52 8.59 6.52 -12.48
CA LEU A 52 7.51 5.78 -11.82
C LEU A 52 7.75 4.26 -11.80
N ASP A 53 8.23 3.70 -12.90
CA ASP A 53 8.62 2.28 -13.02
C ASP A 53 9.72 1.90 -12.02
N LEU A 54 10.75 2.73 -11.91
CA LEU A 54 11.84 2.50 -10.94
C LEU A 54 11.37 2.65 -9.49
N ARG A 55 10.40 3.54 -9.21
CA ARG A 55 9.80 3.65 -7.87
C ARG A 55 9.14 2.34 -7.46
N GLY A 56 8.35 1.75 -8.36
CA GLY A 56 7.69 0.46 -8.14
C GLY A 56 8.68 -0.68 -7.96
N GLN A 57 9.66 -0.79 -8.86
CA GLN A 57 10.70 -1.83 -8.78
C GLN A 57 11.49 -1.76 -7.46
N LYS A 58 11.90 -0.57 -7.03
CA LYS A 58 12.61 -0.38 -5.75
C LYS A 58 11.77 -0.80 -4.55
N ALA A 59 10.47 -0.49 -4.55
CA ALA A 59 9.58 -0.88 -3.46
C ALA A 59 9.42 -2.41 -3.38
N LEU A 60 9.24 -3.09 -4.51
CA LEU A 60 9.18 -4.55 -4.55
C LEU A 60 10.52 -5.19 -4.15
N ALA A 61 11.64 -4.65 -4.63
CA ALA A 61 12.97 -5.12 -4.25
C ALA A 61 13.27 -4.93 -2.75
N ALA A 62 12.73 -3.87 -2.13
CA ALA A 62 12.82 -3.66 -0.69
C ALA A 62 11.98 -4.66 0.13
N GLY A 63 10.98 -5.33 -0.48
CA GLY A 63 10.18 -6.39 0.16
C GLY A 63 8.70 -6.04 0.36
N CYS A 64 8.18 -4.98 -0.27
CA CYS A 64 6.75 -4.80 -0.44
C CYS A 64 6.18 -5.92 -1.31
N ASP A 65 4.95 -6.35 -1.06
CA ASP A 65 4.30 -7.42 -1.83
C ASP A 65 3.62 -6.88 -3.09
N ILE A 66 3.03 -5.68 -3.01
CA ILE A 66 2.30 -5.04 -4.11
C ILE A 66 2.54 -3.54 -4.13
N VAL A 67 2.44 -2.97 -5.32
CA VAL A 67 2.55 -1.53 -5.58
C VAL A 67 1.16 -0.94 -5.78
N LEU A 68 0.90 0.20 -5.13
CA LEU A 68 -0.34 0.96 -5.27
C LEU A 68 -0.14 2.16 -6.19
N HIS A 69 -1.09 2.38 -7.11
CA HIS A 69 -1.13 3.56 -7.98
C HIS A 69 -2.56 4.12 -8.02
N CYS A 70 -2.75 5.40 -7.70
CA CYS A 70 -4.06 5.96 -7.41
C CYS A 70 -4.53 7.06 -8.36
N ASN A 71 -3.68 7.58 -9.27
CA ASN A 71 -4.04 8.74 -10.09
C ASN A 71 -4.94 8.43 -11.31
N GLY A 72 -5.13 7.13 -11.66
CA GLY A 72 -5.99 6.70 -12.75
C GLY A 72 -5.47 6.97 -14.16
N GLN A 73 -4.21 7.39 -14.32
CA GLN A 73 -3.60 7.60 -15.63
C GLN A 73 -3.21 6.25 -16.26
N MET A 74 -3.88 5.89 -17.35
CA MET A 74 -3.76 4.56 -17.96
C MET A 74 -2.35 4.25 -18.47
N ASP A 75 -1.66 5.22 -19.04
CA ASP A 75 -0.27 5.10 -19.49
C ASP A 75 0.70 4.78 -18.35
N GLN A 76 0.52 5.41 -17.20
CA GLN A 76 1.31 5.11 -16.01
C GLN A 76 0.96 3.74 -15.40
N MET A 77 -0.32 3.37 -15.40
CA MET A 77 -0.75 2.04 -14.95
C MET A 77 -0.16 0.95 -15.83
N GLN A 78 -0.15 1.15 -17.14
CA GLN A 78 0.46 0.21 -18.08
C GLN A 78 1.98 0.12 -17.88
N LEU A 79 2.66 1.25 -17.75
CA LEU A 79 4.11 1.30 -17.48
C LEU A 79 4.46 0.51 -16.21
N LEU A 80 3.71 0.69 -15.12
CA LEU A 80 3.94 -0.05 -13.88
C LEU A 80 3.67 -1.55 -14.06
N ALA A 81 2.59 -1.93 -14.73
CA ALA A 81 2.28 -3.34 -14.96
C ALA A 81 3.33 -4.04 -15.82
N GLU A 82 3.91 -3.35 -16.80
CA GLU A 82 4.98 -3.87 -17.66
C GLU A 82 6.33 -3.94 -16.95
N SER A 83 6.57 -3.07 -15.97
CA SER A 83 7.84 -2.94 -15.24
C SER A 83 7.91 -3.76 -13.94
N THR A 84 6.79 -4.31 -13.48
CA THR A 84 6.72 -5.14 -12.28
C THR A 84 6.60 -6.61 -12.65
N GLU A 85 7.22 -7.48 -11.85
CA GLU A 85 7.13 -8.93 -12.05
C GLU A 85 5.76 -9.48 -11.61
N GLU A 86 5.43 -10.68 -12.09
CA GLU A 86 4.25 -11.40 -11.62
C GLU A 86 4.34 -11.73 -10.13
N LEU A 87 3.18 -11.79 -9.49
CA LEU A 87 3.06 -12.13 -8.08
C LEU A 87 3.48 -13.58 -7.85
N THR A 88 4.52 -13.79 -7.06
CA THR A 88 5.09 -15.10 -6.82
C THR A 88 5.25 -15.43 -5.34
N GLY A 89 5.40 -16.72 -5.03
CA GLY A 89 5.83 -17.23 -3.74
C GLY A 89 5.07 -16.66 -2.53
N PRO A 90 5.78 -16.09 -1.56
CA PRO A 90 5.16 -15.58 -0.33
C PRO A 90 4.11 -14.49 -0.54
N SER A 91 4.31 -13.60 -1.51
CA SER A 91 3.37 -12.52 -1.82
C SER A 91 2.04 -13.06 -2.35
N GLN A 92 2.08 -14.09 -3.21
CA GLN A 92 0.88 -14.76 -3.69
C GLN A 92 0.08 -15.41 -2.55
N MET A 93 0.78 -16.06 -1.60
CA MET A 93 0.12 -16.65 -0.42
C MET A 93 -0.54 -15.58 0.45
N ARG A 94 0.11 -14.43 0.66
CA ARG A 94 -0.45 -13.32 1.45
C ARG A 94 -1.68 -12.72 0.78
N VAL A 95 -1.68 -12.56 -0.54
CA VAL A 95 -2.87 -12.13 -1.30
C VAL A 95 -4.00 -13.12 -1.12
N ALA A 96 -3.75 -14.42 -1.29
CA ALA A 96 -4.77 -15.44 -1.11
C ALA A 96 -5.38 -15.42 0.31
N GLN A 97 -4.56 -15.24 1.34
CA GLN A 97 -5.02 -15.10 2.71
C GLN A 97 -5.93 -13.87 2.91
N VAL A 98 -5.55 -12.70 2.36
CA VAL A 98 -6.36 -11.49 2.45
C VAL A 98 -7.72 -11.71 1.79
N LEU A 99 -7.74 -12.32 0.61
CA LEU A 99 -8.99 -12.60 -0.11
C LEU A 99 -9.89 -13.61 0.64
N ALA A 100 -9.29 -14.63 1.24
CA ALA A 100 -10.00 -15.63 2.02
C ALA A 100 -10.61 -15.08 3.32
N HIS A 101 -10.03 -14.02 3.89
CA HIS A 101 -10.52 -13.37 5.11
C HIS A 101 -11.42 -12.17 4.84
N ARG A 102 -11.75 -11.89 3.58
CA ARG A 102 -12.68 -10.82 3.24
C ARG A 102 -14.08 -11.17 3.76
N PRO A 103 -14.69 -10.33 4.61
CA PRO A 103 -16.03 -10.58 5.13
C PRO A 103 -17.06 -10.55 4.00
N ASP A 104 -18.17 -11.26 4.21
CA ASP A 104 -19.32 -11.17 3.33
C ASP A 104 -19.89 -9.76 3.33
N VAL A 105 -20.46 -9.37 2.19
CA VAL A 105 -21.12 -8.06 2.04
C VAL A 105 -22.32 -8.01 2.98
N GLN A 106 -22.31 -7.03 3.91
CA GLN A 106 -23.45 -6.77 4.77
C GLN A 106 -24.43 -5.82 4.05
N PRO A 107 -25.75 -6.07 4.10
CA PRO A 107 -26.71 -5.13 3.57
C PRO A 107 -26.66 -3.83 4.39
N VAL A 108 -26.51 -2.70 3.70
CA VAL A 108 -26.46 -1.38 4.33
C VAL A 108 -27.51 -0.49 3.69
N ASP A 109 -28.36 0.12 4.51
CA ASP A 109 -29.23 1.21 4.07
C ASP A 109 -28.40 2.50 3.95
N ILE A 110 -27.96 2.80 2.74
CA ILE A 110 -27.11 3.98 2.45
C ILE A 110 -27.84 5.29 2.80
N GLN A 111 -29.17 5.35 2.64
CA GLN A 111 -29.92 6.58 2.96
C GLN A 111 -29.98 6.81 4.47
N GLN A 112 -30.17 5.76 5.25
CA GLN A 112 -30.13 5.85 6.70
C GLN A 112 -28.75 6.28 7.19
N VAL A 113 -27.68 5.60 6.75
CA VAL A 113 -26.30 5.92 7.16
C VAL A 113 -25.92 7.35 6.77
N LYS A 114 -26.36 7.80 5.58
CA LYS A 114 -26.14 9.18 5.16
C LYS A 114 -26.86 10.19 6.06
N ALA A 115 -28.09 9.91 6.43
CA ALA A 115 -28.86 10.78 7.33
C ALA A 115 -28.22 10.87 8.74
N GLU A 116 -27.74 9.74 9.26
CA GLU A 116 -26.99 9.69 10.53
C GLU A 116 -25.69 10.49 10.45
N PHE A 117 -24.94 10.35 9.37
CA PHE A 117 -23.72 11.10 9.14
C PHE A 117 -23.99 12.62 9.05
N ASP A 118 -24.99 13.03 8.26
CA ASP A 118 -25.36 14.45 8.11
C ASP A 118 -25.82 15.06 9.46
N ALA A 119 -26.54 14.28 10.30
CA ALA A 119 -26.94 14.71 11.64
C ALA A 119 -25.72 14.93 12.54
N LEU A 120 -24.78 13.98 12.58
CA LEU A 120 -23.55 14.11 13.36
C LEU A 120 -22.72 15.31 12.93
N LEU A 121 -22.56 15.55 11.62
CA LEU A 121 -21.85 16.73 11.11
C LEU A 121 -22.56 18.04 11.49
N GLY A 122 -23.88 18.05 11.59
CA GLY A 122 -24.67 19.22 12.01
C GLY A 122 -24.40 19.64 13.45
N GLU A 123 -24.02 18.70 14.33
CA GLU A 123 -23.70 18.97 15.73
C GLU A 123 -22.34 19.69 15.90
N PHE A 124 -21.47 19.65 14.90
CA PHE A 124 -20.14 20.30 14.90
C PHE A 124 -20.09 21.65 14.18
N ARG A 125 -21.22 22.17 13.71
CA ARG A 125 -21.36 23.50 13.07
C ARG A 125 -22.06 24.49 14.00
#